data_693dca12dfe8440c72621f6f50e42e14
#
_entry.id   693dca12dfe8440c72621f6f50e42e14
#
_cell.length_a   1.000
_cell.length_b   1.000
_cell.length_c   1.000
_cell.angle_alpha   90.00
_cell.angle_beta   90.00
_cell.angle_gamma   90.00
#
_symmetry.space_group_name_H-M   'P 1'
#
loop_
_entity.id
_entity.type
_entity.pdbx_description
1 polymer ?
#
loop_
_entity_poly.entity_id
_entity_poly.type
_entity_poly.pdbx_seq_one_letter_code
_entity_poly.pdbx_strand_id
1 'polypeptide(L)'
;MKLELAKHLDKVRDAVSEVDRLVTSHRYASDRRTVMVMGLLSTIIQHHRSMLQLIKSAGTAGSSWALARDVVKGTRYGLWINSCATEEQILRIEQEDEFPLSIPEMTKEIEAAYSADPFFESLKNSWATQLYKYSRSEIFRLGRWNIDSSSGLHLDDGEIQDATTIATLCVVLLGGKFLAGQGHSADCEQIETLAADYANRAS
;
A
#
# COMPACT_ATOMS: atom_id res chain seq x y z
N MET A 1 -18.62 7.46 14.51
CA MET A 1 -17.17 7.19 14.49
C MET A 1 -16.58 7.65 15.83
N LYS A 2 -15.87 6.76 16.53
CA LYS A 2 -15.25 7.09 17.83
C LYS A 2 -14.09 8.08 17.61
N LEU A 3 -13.80 8.90 18.64
CA LEU A 3 -12.78 9.94 18.59
C LEU A 3 -11.38 9.37 18.22
N GLU A 4 -11.03 8.20 18.76
CA GLU A 4 -9.73 7.56 18.49
C GLU A 4 -9.58 7.11 17.06
N LEU A 5 -10.63 6.54 16.45
CA LEU A 5 -10.62 6.20 15.04
C LEU A 5 -10.48 7.46 14.15
N ALA A 6 -11.17 8.54 14.49
CA ALA A 6 -11.05 9.80 13.76
C ALA A 6 -9.62 10.34 13.77
N LYS A 7 -8.97 10.36 14.95
CA LYS A 7 -7.56 10.76 15.09
C LYS A 7 -6.62 9.85 14.29
N HIS A 8 -6.88 8.53 14.28
CA HIS A 8 -6.11 7.59 13.49
C HIS A 8 -6.24 7.88 12.00
N LEU A 9 -7.46 8.06 11.49
CA LEU A 9 -7.70 8.36 10.07
C LEU A 9 -7.06 9.69 9.63
N ASP A 10 -7.00 10.68 10.50
CA ASP A 10 -6.29 11.93 10.21
C ASP A 10 -4.78 11.71 10.12
N LYS A 11 -4.19 10.92 11.03
CA LYS A 11 -2.76 10.59 10.96
C LYS A 11 -2.37 9.84 9.70
N VAL A 12 -3.13 8.79 9.32
CA VAL A 12 -2.83 8.02 8.11
C VAL A 12 -2.99 8.86 6.85
N ARG A 13 -3.96 9.78 6.83
CA ARG A 13 -4.12 10.77 5.74
C ARG A 13 -2.89 11.67 5.63
N ASP A 14 -2.43 12.23 6.75
CA ASP A 14 -1.32 13.17 6.79
C ASP A 14 -0.01 12.50 6.36
N ALA A 15 0.24 11.25 6.77
CA ALA A 15 1.40 10.48 6.33
C ALA A 15 1.41 10.25 4.80
N VAL A 16 0.29 9.83 4.22
CA VAL A 16 0.20 9.63 2.77
C VAL A 16 0.31 10.95 2.01
N SER A 17 -0.22 12.04 2.58
CA SER A 17 -0.08 13.37 1.98
C SER A 17 1.37 13.85 1.98
N GLU A 18 2.14 13.51 3.01
CA GLU A 18 3.56 13.83 3.06
C GLU A 18 4.38 13.02 2.04
N VAL A 19 4.10 11.71 1.88
CA VAL A 19 4.71 10.92 0.81
C VAL A 19 4.41 11.51 -0.56
N ASP A 20 3.15 11.85 -0.84
CA ASP A 20 2.74 12.47 -2.10
C ASP A 20 3.47 13.80 -2.35
N ARG A 21 3.57 14.65 -1.32
CA ARG A 21 4.32 15.91 -1.38
C ARG A 21 5.79 15.71 -1.71
N LEU A 22 6.48 14.80 -1.01
CA LEU A 22 7.89 14.51 -1.21
C LEU A 22 8.14 13.96 -2.62
N VAL A 23 7.34 12.98 -3.03
CA VAL A 23 7.48 12.39 -4.36
C VAL A 23 7.19 13.42 -5.47
N THR A 24 6.18 14.27 -5.34
CA THR A 24 5.82 15.25 -6.38
C THR A 24 6.69 16.50 -6.37
N SER A 25 7.52 16.72 -5.34
CA SER A 25 8.43 17.87 -5.26
C SER A 25 9.62 17.80 -6.21
N HIS A 26 9.92 16.62 -6.77
CA HIS A 26 11.06 16.37 -7.62
C HIS A 26 10.68 16.23 -9.10
N ARG A 27 11.67 16.42 -9.97
CA ARG A 27 11.59 16.08 -11.39
C ARG A 27 12.36 14.78 -11.62
N TYR A 28 11.73 13.84 -12.28
CA TYR A 28 12.30 12.52 -12.56
C TYR A 28 12.60 12.33 -14.03
N ALA A 29 13.45 11.37 -14.35
CA ALA A 29 13.67 10.93 -15.72
C ALA A 29 12.36 10.37 -16.31
N SER A 30 12.16 10.57 -17.61
CA SER A 30 10.99 10.05 -18.32
C SER A 30 11.23 8.64 -18.91
N ASP A 31 12.07 7.83 -18.24
CA ASP A 31 12.24 6.43 -18.60
C ASP A 31 11.01 5.59 -18.21
N ARG A 32 10.83 4.44 -18.87
CA ARG A 32 9.66 3.58 -18.70
C ARG A 32 9.46 3.14 -17.25
N ARG A 33 10.54 2.71 -16.60
CA ARG A 33 10.51 2.25 -15.20
C ARG A 33 9.99 3.32 -14.27
N THR A 34 10.58 4.50 -14.33
CA THR A 34 10.19 5.67 -13.53
C THR A 34 8.73 6.04 -13.75
N VAL A 35 8.30 6.12 -15.02
CA VAL A 35 6.90 6.46 -15.38
C VAL A 35 5.92 5.42 -14.84
N MET A 36 6.22 4.12 -14.96
CA MET A 36 5.35 3.06 -14.44
C MET A 36 5.25 3.08 -12.92
N VAL A 37 6.38 3.22 -12.20
CA VAL A 37 6.37 3.27 -10.73
C VAL A 37 5.61 4.50 -10.24
N MET A 38 5.82 5.66 -10.86
CA MET A 38 5.07 6.88 -10.55
C MET A 38 3.57 6.72 -10.79
N GLY A 39 3.18 6.09 -11.89
CA GLY A 39 1.78 5.79 -12.19
C GLY A 39 1.13 4.88 -11.14
N LEU A 40 1.82 3.82 -10.74
CA LEU A 40 1.38 2.93 -9.67
C LEU A 40 1.30 3.66 -8.32
N LEU A 41 2.32 4.45 -7.97
CA LEU A 41 2.34 5.21 -6.72
C LEU A 41 1.19 6.23 -6.67
N SER A 42 0.96 6.96 -7.74
CA SER A 42 -0.20 7.88 -7.86
C SER A 42 -1.53 7.12 -7.67
N THR A 43 -1.67 5.95 -8.28
CA THR A 43 -2.88 5.12 -8.19
C THR A 43 -3.12 4.63 -6.77
N ILE A 44 -2.10 4.11 -6.08
CA ILE A 44 -2.27 3.62 -4.70
C ILE A 44 -2.54 4.76 -3.72
N ILE A 45 -1.98 5.95 -3.93
CA ILE A 45 -2.29 7.15 -3.15
C ILE A 45 -3.77 7.54 -3.34
N GLN A 46 -4.27 7.52 -4.57
CA GLN A 46 -5.68 7.80 -4.86
C GLN A 46 -6.61 6.75 -4.23
N HIS A 47 -6.27 5.45 -4.33
CA HIS A 47 -7.03 4.39 -3.68
C HIS A 47 -7.04 4.54 -2.15
N HIS A 48 -5.91 4.88 -1.54
CA HIS A 48 -5.85 5.18 -0.11
C HIS A 48 -6.77 6.34 0.28
N ARG A 49 -6.73 7.45 -0.44
CA ARG A 49 -7.60 8.62 -0.20
C ARG A 49 -9.09 8.24 -0.34
N SER A 50 -9.43 7.50 -1.39
CA SER A 50 -10.80 7.01 -1.62
C SER A 50 -11.26 6.06 -0.52
N MET A 51 -10.38 5.18 -0.04
CA MET A 51 -10.63 4.30 1.09
C MET A 51 -11.03 5.10 2.34
N LEU A 52 -10.28 6.15 2.69
CA LEU A 52 -10.60 7.00 3.84
C LEU A 52 -11.95 7.73 3.68
N GLN A 53 -12.30 8.15 2.46
CA GLN A 53 -13.60 8.75 2.18
C GLN A 53 -14.75 7.75 2.39
N LEU A 54 -14.61 6.52 1.88
CA LEU A 54 -15.61 5.45 2.03
C LEU A 54 -15.81 5.07 3.50
N ILE A 55 -14.73 5.02 4.30
CA ILE A 55 -14.82 4.75 5.74
C ILE A 55 -15.63 5.82 6.47
N LYS A 56 -15.48 7.10 6.07
CA LYS A 56 -16.23 8.22 6.66
C LYS A 56 -17.69 8.25 6.24
N SER A 57 -18.04 7.58 5.14
CA SER A 57 -19.40 7.57 4.60
C SER A 57 -20.21 6.41 5.17
N ALA A 58 -21.41 6.68 5.64
CA ALA A 58 -22.28 5.66 6.23
C ALA A 58 -22.60 4.54 5.21
N GLY A 59 -22.42 3.30 5.62
CA GLY A 59 -22.79 2.10 4.83
C GLY A 59 -21.81 1.68 3.74
N THR A 60 -20.69 2.40 3.54
CA THR A 60 -19.73 2.10 2.45
C THR A 60 -18.36 1.60 2.94
N ALA A 61 -18.16 1.46 4.25
CA ALA A 61 -16.90 1.00 4.84
C ALA A 61 -16.44 -0.36 4.28
N GLY A 62 -17.37 -1.26 3.96
CA GLY A 62 -17.05 -2.55 3.33
C GLY A 62 -16.35 -2.43 1.98
N SER A 63 -16.69 -1.41 1.18
CA SER A 63 -16.04 -1.15 -0.12
C SER A 63 -14.60 -0.66 0.02
N SER A 64 -14.22 -0.08 1.16
CA SER A 64 -12.86 0.36 1.43
C SER A 64 -11.84 -0.78 1.41
N TRP A 65 -12.27 -2.02 1.71
CA TRP A 65 -11.41 -3.20 1.68
C TRP A 65 -10.94 -3.58 0.27
N ALA A 66 -11.79 -3.40 -0.73
CA ALA A 66 -11.36 -3.64 -2.12
C ALA A 66 -10.20 -2.71 -2.48
N LEU A 67 -10.32 -1.43 -2.09
CA LEU A 67 -9.26 -0.45 -2.31
C LEU A 67 -7.99 -0.74 -1.52
N ALA A 68 -8.10 -1.17 -0.25
CA ALA A 68 -6.94 -1.59 0.54
C ALA A 68 -6.16 -2.73 -0.14
N ARG A 69 -6.88 -3.70 -0.72
CA ARG A 69 -6.27 -4.80 -1.47
C ARG A 69 -5.57 -4.31 -2.74
N ASP A 70 -6.17 -3.37 -3.45
CA ASP A 70 -5.57 -2.79 -4.65
C ASP A 70 -4.33 -1.94 -4.32
N VAL A 71 -4.32 -1.23 -3.18
CA VAL A 71 -3.12 -0.55 -2.66
C VAL A 71 -1.99 -1.55 -2.45
N VAL A 72 -2.26 -2.65 -1.77
CA VAL A 72 -1.27 -3.70 -1.50
C VAL A 72 -0.75 -4.34 -2.79
N LYS A 73 -1.64 -4.65 -3.74
CA LYS A 73 -1.29 -5.22 -5.04
C LYS A 73 -0.43 -4.24 -5.85
N GLY A 74 -0.84 -2.98 -5.93
CA GLY A 74 -0.12 -1.93 -6.64
C GLY A 74 1.26 -1.66 -6.04
N THR A 75 1.38 -1.70 -4.71
CA THR A 75 2.68 -1.59 -4.02
C THR A 75 3.63 -2.71 -4.41
N ARG A 76 3.16 -3.96 -4.44
CA ARG A 76 3.99 -5.10 -4.86
C ARG A 76 4.47 -4.94 -6.30
N TYR A 77 3.59 -4.57 -7.21
CA TYR A 77 3.95 -4.29 -8.58
C TYR A 77 4.98 -3.17 -8.68
N GLY A 78 4.76 -2.07 -7.95
CA GLY A 78 5.68 -0.94 -7.91
C GLY A 78 7.06 -1.30 -7.38
N LEU A 79 7.15 -2.05 -6.28
CA LEU A 79 8.42 -2.51 -5.72
C LEU A 79 9.16 -3.44 -6.68
N TRP A 80 8.44 -4.37 -7.31
CA TRP A 80 9.06 -5.30 -8.26
C TRP A 80 9.57 -4.57 -9.51
N ILE A 81 8.78 -3.67 -10.10
CA ILE A 81 9.22 -2.85 -11.24
C ILE A 81 10.42 -1.99 -10.84
N ASN A 82 10.37 -1.37 -9.65
CA ASN A 82 11.42 -0.46 -9.19
C ASN A 82 12.79 -1.14 -9.06
N SER A 83 12.83 -2.39 -8.59
CA SER A 83 14.09 -3.00 -8.14
C SER A 83 14.44 -4.36 -8.74
N CYS A 84 13.48 -5.06 -9.34
CA CYS A 84 13.68 -6.45 -9.80
C CYS A 84 13.51 -6.60 -11.31
N ALA A 85 12.50 -5.95 -11.90
CA ALA A 85 12.15 -6.13 -13.30
C ALA A 85 13.28 -5.74 -14.26
N THR A 86 13.52 -6.55 -15.28
CA THR A 86 14.41 -6.18 -16.39
C THR A 86 13.73 -5.21 -17.35
N GLU A 87 14.50 -4.51 -18.17
CA GLU A 87 13.94 -3.61 -19.19
C GLU A 87 13.05 -4.35 -20.22
N GLU A 88 13.38 -5.61 -20.53
CA GLU A 88 12.57 -6.46 -21.40
C GLU A 88 11.22 -6.78 -20.76
N GLN A 89 11.21 -7.10 -19.48
CA GLN A 89 9.97 -7.35 -18.72
C GLN A 89 9.10 -6.09 -18.63
N ILE A 90 9.71 -4.92 -18.41
CA ILE A 90 9.00 -3.63 -18.38
C ILE A 90 8.37 -3.35 -19.75
N LEU A 91 9.12 -3.55 -20.84
CA LEU A 91 8.60 -3.38 -22.19
C LEU A 91 7.43 -4.34 -22.49
N ARG A 92 7.53 -5.57 -22.01
CA ARG A 92 6.47 -6.56 -22.17
C ARG A 92 5.20 -6.16 -21.40
N ILE A 93 5.31 -5.65 -20.17
CA ILE A 93 4.16 -5.13 -19.42
C ILE A 93 3.47 -3.99 -20.19
N GLU A 94 4.26 -3.08 -20.76
CA GLU A 94 3.74 -1.95 -21.52
C GLU A 94 2.96 -2.40 -22.79
N GLN A 95 3.41 -3.48 -23.43
CA GLN A 95 2.82 -3.97 -24.67
C GLN A 95 1.64 -4.92 -24.47
N GLU A 96 1.71 -5.78 -23.47
CA GLU A 96 0.77 -6.88 -23.24
C GLU A 96 -0.24 -6.61 -22.11
N ASP A 97 -0.01 -5.55 -21.30
CA ASP A 97 -0.77 -5.26 -20.06
C ASP A 97 -0.82 -6.45 -19.08
N GLU A 98 0.22 -7.30 -19.12
CA GLU A 98 0.33 -8.50 -18.30
C GLU A 98 1.67 -8.54 -17.57
N PHE A 99 1.63 -8.93 -16.29
CA PHE A 99 2.83 -9.15 -15.51
C PHE A 99 3.42 -10.54 -15.83
N PRO A 100 4.74 -10.63 -16.09
CA PRO A 100 5.39 -11.87 -16.52
C PRO A 100 5.51 -12.92 -15.42
N LEU A 101 5.31 -12.54 -14.15
CA LEU A 101 5.44 -13.39 -12.98
C LEU A 101 4.15 -13.44 -12.18
N SER A 102 3.94 -14.57 -11.51
CA SER A 102 2.90 -14.69 -10.50
C SER A 102 3.23 -13.86 -9.24
N ILE A 103 2.20 -13.54 -8.46
CA ILE A 103 2.37 -12.80 -7.19
C ILE A 103 3.37 -13.45 -6.23
N PRO A 104 3.39 -14.81 -6.02
CA PRO A 104 4.40 -15.45 -5.18
C PRO A 104 5.84 -15.32 -5.72
N GLU A 105 6.03 -15.40 -7.03
CA GLU A 105 7.34 -15.25 -7.66
C GLU A 105 7.87 -13.82 -7.49
N MET A 106 7.06 -12.81 -7.81
CA MET A 106 7.40 -11.40 -7.57
C MET A 106 7.75 -11.13 -6.10
N THR A 107 6.99 -11.73 -5.17
CA THR A 107 7.26 -11.56 -3.73
C THR A 107 8.64 -12.09 -3.35
N LYS A 108 9.04 -13.26 -3.87
CA LYS A 108 10.38 -13.82 -3.62
C LYS A 108 11.50 -12.92 -4.16
N GLU A 109 11.32 -12.35 -5.35
CA GLU A 109 12.31 -11.45 -5.94
C GLU A 109 12.42 -10.15 -5.14
N ILE A 110 11.29 -9.57 -4.69
CA ILE A 110 11.26 -8.40 -3.82
C ILE A 110 11.97 -8.70 -2.48
N GLU A 111 11.65 -9.83 -1.85
CA GLU A 111 12.30 -10.25 -0.59
C GLU A 111 13.80 -10.43 -0.73
N ALA A 112 14.26 -10.98 -1.85
CA ALA A 112 15.69 -11.11 -2.15
C ALA A 112 16.35 -9.75 -2.36
N ALA A 113 15.72 -8.84 -3.12
CA ALA A 113 16.24 -7.52 -3.43
C ALA A 113 16.37 -6.62 -2.17
N TYR A 114 15.44 -6.75 -1.23
CA TYR A 114 15.42 -5.96 0.00
C TYR A 114 15.82 -6.73 1.26
N SER A 115 16.47 -7.90 1.14
CA SER A 115 16.84 -8.78 2.27
C SER A 115 17.77 -8.13 3.30
N ALA A 116 18.55 -7.12 2.92
CA ALA A 116 19.43 -6.35 3.81
C ALA A 116 18.79 -5.04 4.30
N ASP A 117 17.54 -4.78 3.97
CA ASP A 117 16.85 -3.54 4.29
C ASP A 117 16.08 -3.68 5.61
N PRO A 118 16.50 -3.03 6.72
CA PRO A 118 15.85 -3.18 8.03
C PRO A 118 14.39 -2.71 8.02
N PHE A 119 14.08 -1.69 7.21
CA PHE A 119 12.73 -1.17 7.10
C PHE A 119 11.81 -2.17 6.41
N PHE A 120 12.26 -2.76 5.29
CA PHE A 120 11.50 -3.80 4.61
C PHE A 120 11.28 -5.04 5.51
N GLU A 121 12.32 -5.50 6.22
CA GLU A 121 12.23 -6.64 7.13
C GLU A 121 11.26 -6.36 8.30
N SER A 122 11.23 -5.14 8.84
CA SER A 122 10.28 -4.78 9.91
C SER A 122 8.82 -4.84 9.43
N LEU A 123 8.57 -4.49 8.17
CA LEU A 123 7.24 -4.54 7.56
C LEU A 123 6.84 -5.93 7.06
N LYS A 124 7.82 -6.76 6.67
CA LYS A 124 7.60 -8.09 6.10
C LYS A 124 6.74 -8.98 6.99
N ASN A 125 7.01 -9.02 8.29
CA ASN A 125 6.27 -9.85 9.25
C ASN A 125 4.82 -9.35 9.42
N SER A 126 4.63 -8.04 9.52
CA SER A 126 3.30 -7.42 9.56
C SER A 126 2.58 -7.58 8.23
N TRP A 127 3.31 -7.41 7.12
CA TRP A 127 2.78 -7.46 5.77
C TRP A 127 2.40 -8.88 5.33
N ALA A 128 3.26 -9.87 5.52
CA ALA A 128 2.98 -11.26 5.14
C ALA A 128 1.76 -11.82 5.89
N THR A 129 1.70 -11.61 7.20
CA THR A 129 0.58 -12.10 8.03
C THR A 129 -0.74 -11.41 7.67
N GLN A 130 -0.71 -10.11 7.50
CA GLN A 130 -1.90 -9.33 7.21
C GLN A 130 -2.37 -9.51 5.76
N LEU A 131 -1.46 -9.56 4.78
CA LEU A 131 -1.80 -9.85 3.38
C LEU A 131 -2.45 -11.21 3.21
N TYR A 132 -1.93 -12.23 3.89
CA TYR A 132 -2.51 -13.57 3.86
C TYR A 132 -3.91 -13.57 4.47
N LYS A 133 -4.10 -12.84 5.57
CA LYS A 133 -5.41 -12.65 6.23
C LYS A 133 -6.40 -11.92 5.32
N TYR A 134 -5.94 -10.94 4.54
CA TYR A 134 -6.78 -10.14 3.64
C TYR A 134 -7.01 -10.78 2.27
N SER A 135 -6.06 -11.53 1.73
CA SER A 135 -6.22 -12.19 0.42
C SER A 135 -7.13 -13.43 0.47
N ARG A 136 -7.18 -14.15 1.61
CA ARG A 136 -8.05 -15.32 1.80
C ARG A 136 -9.45 -15.01 2.28
N SER A 137 -9.71 -13.80 2.77
CA SER A 137 -10.95 -13.50 3.47
C SER A 137 -12.17 -13.27 2.58
N GLU A 138 -12.05 -13.30 1.25
CA GLU A 138 -13.22 -13.11 0.36
C GLU A 138 -14.32 -14.15 0.60
N ILE A 139 -13.95 -15.43 0.72
CA ILE A 139 -14.92 -16.51 0.91
C ILE A 139 -15.49 -16.50 2.35
N PHE A 140 -14.66 -16.20 3.35
CA PHE A 140 -15.10 -16.15 4.75
C PHE A 140 -15.90 -14.89 5.09
N ARG A 141 -15.74 -13.79 4.34
CA ARG A 141 -16.52 -12.57 4.54
C ARG A 141 -17.90 -12.63 3.92
N LEU A 142 -18.06 -13.33 2.81
CA LEU A 142 -19.40 -13.65 2.28
C LEU A 142 -20.23 -14.45 3.29
N GLY A 143 -19.60 -15.28 4.14
CA GLY A 143 -20.26 -15.98 5.24
C GLY A 143 -20.63 -15.10 6.45
N ARG A 144 -20.02 -13.92 6.61
CA ARG A 144 -20.39 -12.90 7.62
C ARG A 144 -21.44 -11.91 7.12
N TRP A 145 -21.94 -12.07 5.93
CA TRP A 145 -23.20 -11.43 5.53
C TRP A 145 -24.30 -12.01 6.42
N ASN A 146 -24.42 -11.46 7.59
CA ASN A 146 -25.62 -11.65 8.37
C ASN A 146 -26.77 -11.12 7.53
N ILE A 147 -27.67 -12.04 7.18
CA ILE A 147 -28.90 -11.82 6.43
C ILE A 147 -29.88 -10.94 7.24
N ASP A 148 -29.40 -10.23 8.23
CA ASP A 148 -30.16 -9.22 8.93
C ASP A 148 -30.18 -7.95 8.09
N SER A 149 -31.28 -7.82 7.44
CA SER A 149 -31.74 -7.03 6.31
C SER A 149 -31.65 -5.51 6.39
N SER A 150 -30.70 -4.90 7.09
CA SER A 150 -30.66 -3.43 7.18
C SER A 150 -29.28 -2.77 7.17
N SER A 151 -28.18 -3.51 7.13
CA SER A 151 -26.89 -2.84 7.17
C SER A 151 -25.82 -3.64 6.43
N GLY A 152 -25.13 -2.96 5.51
CA GLY A 152 -23.96 -3.47 4.81
C GLY A 152 -22.86 -3.98 5.74
N LEU A 153 -21.78 -4.51 5.17
CA LEU A 153 -20.65 -5.08 5.90
C LEU A 153 -20.19 -4.12 7.01
N HIS A 154 -20.45 -4.45 8.26
CA HIS A 154 -19.98 -3.70 9.42
C HIS A 154 -18.56 -4.14 9.73
N LEU A 155 -17.61 -3.24 9.53
CA LEU A 155 -16.25 -3.36 10.03
C LEU A 155 -16.18 -2.75 11.43
N ASP A 156 -15.52 -3.41 12.37
CA ASP A 156 -15.22 -2.77 13.65
C ASP A 156 -14.07 -1.74 13.53
N ASP A 157 -13.93 -0.90 14.55
CA ASP A 157 -12.93 0.17 14.54
C ASP A 157 -11.50 -0.40 14.45
N GLY A 158 -11.23 -1.57 15.02
CA GLY A 158 -9.93 -2.25 14.95
C GLY A 158 -9.63 -2.75 13.54
N GLU A 159 -10.60 -3.39 12.89
CA GLU A 159 -10.46 -3.82 11.49
C GLU A 159 -10.18 -2.64 10.55
N ILE A 160 -10.84 -1.50 10.77
CA ILE A 160 -10.61 -0.28 9.99
C ILE A 160 -9.20 0.26 10.24
N GLN A 161 -8.75 0.30 11.50
CA GLN A 161 -7.40 0.74 11.85
C GLN A 161 -6.34 -0.15 11.22
N ASP A 162 -6.48 -1.47 11.30
CA ASP A 162 -5.55 -2.42 10.70
C ASP A 162 -5.44 -2.20 9.18
N ALA A 163 -6.58 -2.13 8.47
CA ALA A 163 -6.59 -1.97 7.02
C ALA A 163 -5.95 -0.65 6.58
N THR A 164 -6.28 0.45 7.27
CA THR A 164 -5.74 1.76 6.94
C THR A 164 -4.27 1.87 7.28
N THR A 165 -3.81 1.26 8.37
CA THR A 165 -2.38 1.17 8.72
C THR A 165 -1.60 0.43 7.63
N ILE A 166 -2.07 -0.76 7.21
CA ILE A 166 -1.40 -1.55 6.17
C ILE A 166 -1.34 -0.77 4.85
N ALA A 167 -2.46 -0.19 4.43
CA ALA A 167 -2.50 0.60 3.21
C ALA A 167 -1.54 1.80 3.26
N THR A 168 -1.43 2.46 4.43
CA THR A 168 -0.48 3.56 4.64
C THR A 168 0.96 3.08 4.55
N LEU A 169 1.30 1.98 5.23
CA LEU A 169 2.64 1.39 5.19
C LEU A 169 3.03 0.97 3.77
N CYS A 170 2.09 0.49 2.96
CA CYS A 170 2.30 0.17 1.56
C CYS A 170 2.70 1.42 0.74
N VAL A 171 1.98 2.54 0.90
CA VAL A 171 2.30 3.80 0.22
C VAL A 171 3.66 4.33 0.67
N VAL A 172 3.91 4.32 1.98
CA VAL A 172 5.17 4.76 2.59
C VAL A 172 6.36 3.93 2.07
N LEU A 173 6.21 2.60 2.04
CA LEU A 173 7.25 1.70 1.55
C LEU A 173 7.58 1.95 0.08
N LEU A 174 6.59 1.98 -0.81
CA LEU A 174 6.85 2.21 -2.23
C LEU A 174 7.42 3.61 -2.48
N GLY A 175 6.88 4.64 -1.81
CA GLY A 175 7.37 6.02 -1.94
C GLY A 175 8.82 6.15 -1.47
N GLY A 176 9.17 5.58 -0.31
CA GLY A 176 10.54 5.59 0.22
C GLY A 176 11.52 4.85 -0.70
N LYS A 177 11.16 3.63 -1.17
CA LYS A 177 12.04 2.86 -2.07
C LYS A 177 12.18 3.51 -3.45
N PHE A 178 11.15 4.15 -3.94
CA PHE A 178 11.23 4.94 -5.17
C PHE A 178 12.19 6.12 -5.00
N LEU A 179 12.03 6.94 -3.97
CA LEU A 179 12.91 8.10 -3.71
C LEU A 179 14.38 7.67 -3.49
N ALA A 180 14.61 6.59 -2.75
CA ALA A 180 15.95 6.03 -2.58
C ALA A 180 16.58 5.62 -3.92
N GLY A 181 15.81 4.95 -4.79
CA GLY A 181 16.25 4.56 -6.14
C GLY A 181 16.55 5.75 -7.05
N GLN A 182 15.90 6.90 -6.82
CA GLN A 182 16.10 8.14 -7.55
C GLN A 182 17.23 9.03 -6.92
N GLY A 183 17.88 8.58 -5.84
CA GLY A 183 18.97 9.31 -5.18
C GLY A 183 18.53 10.38 -4.18
N HIS A 184 17.26 10.43 -3.79
CA HIS A 184 16.70 11.38 -2.82
C HIS A 184 16.75 10.82 -1.39
N SER A 185 17.95 10.57 -0.86
CA SER A 185 18.18 9.87 0.42
C SER A 185 17.56 10.61 1.62
N ALA A 186 17.66 11.95 1.66
CA ALA A 186 17.10 12.73 2.78
C ALA A 186 15.57 12.61 2.87
N ASP A 187 14.88 12.60 1.74
CA ASP A 187 13.43 12.42 1.71
C ASP A 187 13.03 10.97 2.03
N CYS A 188 13.87 10.00 1.63
CA CYS A 188 13.71 8.60 2.02
C CYS A 188 13.79 8.45 3.55
N GLU A 189 14.80 9.03 4.21
CA GLU A 189 14.95 9.01 5.67
C GLU A 189 13.74 9.66 6.38
N GLN A 190 13.20 10.73 5.82
CA GLN A 190 12.00 11.36 6.34
C GLN A 190 10.79 10.41 6.26
N ILE A 191 10.61 9.72 5.14
CA ILE A 191 9.55 8.71 4.97
C ILE A 191 9.75 7.52 5.91
N GLU A 192 10.96 7.02 6.10
CA GLU A 192 11.28 5.92 7.02
C GLU A 192 10.97 6.31 8.49
N THR A 193 11.22 7.56 8.86
CA THR A 193 10.86 8.09 10.19
C THR A 193 9.34 8.08 10.38
N LEU A 194 8.58 8.52 9.37
CA LEU A 194 7.11 8.43 9.39
C LEU A 194 6.63 6.99 9.59
N ALA A 195 7.25 6.03 8.91
CA ALA A 195 6.90 4.61 9.02
C ALA A 195 7.19 4.03 10.40
N ALA A 196 8.34 4.36 11.00
CA ALA A 196 8.72 3.89 12.33
C ALA A 196 7.70 4.34 13.39
N ASP A 197 7.19 5.56 13.28
CA ASP A 197 6.12 6.08 14.15
C ASP A 197 4.81 5.28 14.05
N TYR A 198 4.54 4.67 12.89
CA TYR A 198 3.37 3.82 12.67
C TYR A 198 3.59 2.38 13.13
N ALA A 199 4.75 1.78 12.86
CA ALA A 199 5.07 0.39 13.20
C ALA A 199 5.12 0.18 14.72
N ASN A 200 5.69 1.13 15.48
CA ASN A 200 5.80 1.06 16.94
C ASN A 200 4.46 1.18 17.69
N ARG A 201 3.39 1.55 17.02
CA ARG A 201 2.05 1.71 17.61
C ARG A 201 1.08 0.59 17.22
N ALA A 202 1.49 -0.27 16.30
CA ALA A 202 0.73 -1.45 15.87
C ALA A 202 1.14 -2.74 16.62
N SER A 203 2.16 -2.67 17.46
CA SER A 203 2.61 -3.71 18.41
C SER A 203 2.06 -3.46 19.81
#